data_0a99e78bbfd9460cb8d498bfc6141b14
#
_entry.id   0a99e78bbfd9460cb8d498bfc6141b14
#
_cell.length_a   1.000
_cell.length_b   1.000
_cell.length_c   1.000
_cell.angle_alpha   90.00
_cell.angle_beta   90.00
_cell.angle_gamma   90.00
#
_symmetry.space_group_name_H-M   'P 1'
#
loop_
_entity.id
_entity.type
_entity.pdbx_description
1 polymer ?
#
loop_
_entity_poly.entity_id
_entity_poly.type
_entity_poly.pdbx_seq_one_letter_code
_entity_poly.pdbx_strand_id
1 'polypeptide(L)'
;MTNPLQVTIAGNPTGVLLKEGREFIFNYSDQAAQEHFISLTMPVRAKGYVHPQMHPIFEMNLPEGYLLAVIKKHFSKLVPTDDLGLLHLLAPAVEGRVCYRQDAIVDQPPLALDVLLHPQSDALFSELVERFALRSAVSGVQPKVLAQLQDKATLKLGHYIVKAW
;
A
#
# COMPACT_ATOMS: atom_id res chain seq x y z
N MET A 1 14.75 9.92 -11.33
CA MET A 1 15.18 8.86 -10.37
C MET A 1 14.08 8.72 -9.35
N THR A 2 13.57 7.52 -9.14
CA THR A 2 12.57 7.26 -8.11
C THR A 2 13.27 7.33 -6.74
N ASN A 3 12.71 8.06 -5.78
CA ASN A 3 13.29 8.16 -4.43
C ASN A 3 13.35 6.77 -3.80
N PRO A 4 14.40 6.46 -3.01
CA PRO A 4 14.47 5.22 -2.25
C PRO A 4 13.31 5.12 -1.25
N LEU A 5 12.72 3.93 -1.13
CA LEU A 5 11.62 3.66 -0.21
C LEU A 5 12.16 2.98 1.06
N GLN A 6 12.01 3.65 2.19
CA GLN A 6 12.42 3.11 3.50
C GLN A 6 11.50 1.98 3.92
N VAL A 7 12.07 0.82 4.22
CA VAL A 7 11.34 -0.39 4.64
C VAL A 7 11.52 -0.62 6.14
N THR A 8 10.42 -0.90 6.81
CA THR A 8 10.40 -1.23 8.24
C THR A 8 9.83 -2.62 8.45
N ILE A 9 10.36 -3.34 9.45
CA ILE A 9 9.84 -4.62 9.90
C ILE A 9 9.36 -4.46 11.35
N ALA A 10 8.09 -4.72 11.58
CA ALA A 10 7.46 -4.53 12.90
C ALA A 10 7.80 -3.15 13.52
N GLY A 11 7.78 -2.10 12.68
CA GLY A 11 8.08 -0.72 13.07
C GLY A 11 9.58 -0.36 13.13
N ASN A 12 10.50 -1.31 13.00
CA ASN A 12 11.93 -1.06 13.04
C ASN A 12 12.50 -0.75 11.65
N PRO A 13 13.27 0.34 11.47
CA PRO A 13 13.95 0.62 10.21
C PRO A 13 14.90 -0.53 9.85
N THR A 14 14.67 -1.15 8.69
CA THR A 14 15.34 -2.41 8.35
C THR A 14 16.17 -2.29 7.08
N GLY A 15 15.72 -1.51 6.11
CA GLY A 15 16.42 -1.39 4.85
C GLY A 15 15.77 -0.42 3.88
N VAL A 16 16.25 -0.44 2.65
CA VAL A 16 15.83 0.48 1.60
C VAL A 16 15.57 -0.29 0.31
N LEU A 17 14.41 -0.06 -0.29
CA LEU A 17 14.07 -0.53 -1.63
C LEU A 17 14.27 0.62 -2.62
N LEU A 18 14.99 0.35 -3.70
CA LEU A 18 15.23 1.31 -4.77
C LEU A 18 15.21 0.63 -6.14
N LYS A 19 15.19 1.43 -7.20
CA LYS A 19 15.26 0.97 -8.57
C LYS A 19 16.36 1.70 -9.32
N GLU A 20 17.28 0.94 -9.89
CA GLU A 20 18.34 1.44 -10.75
C GLU A 20 18.21 0.84 -12.15
N GLY A 21 17.93 1.69 -13.12
CA GLY A 21 17.62 1.22 -14.47
C GLY A 21 16.40 0.30 -14.50
N ARG A 22 16.62 -0.98 -14.78
CA ARG A 22 15.57 -2.01 -14.81
C ARG A 22 15.57 -2.90 -13.55
N GLU A 23 16.52 -2.73 -12.66
CA GLU A 23 16.72 -3.60 -11.51
C GLU A 23 16.12 -3.01 -10.25
N PHE A 24 15.46 -3.85 -9.47
CA PHE A 24 15.01 -3.56 -8.12
C PHE A 24 16.07 -4.03 -7.14
N ILE A 25 16.48 -3.15 -6.26
CA ILE A 25 17.56 -3.39 -5.30
C ILE A 25 17.00 -3.19 -3.90
N PHE A 26 17.18 -4.20 -3.04
CA PHE A 26 16.90 -4.07 -1.62
C PHE A 26 18.19 -4.22 -0.81
N ASN A 27 18.51 -3.22 -0.03
CA ASN A 27 19.66 -3.22 0.87
C ASN A 27 19.18 -3.19 2.32
N TYR A 28 19.65 -4.13 3.12
CA TYR A 28 19.49 -4.02 4.56
C TYR A 28 20.35 -2.87 5.12
N SER A 29 19.87 -2.24 6.19
CA SER A 29 20.70 -1.32 6.96
C SER A 29 21.77 -2.09 7.72
N ASP A 30 22.91 -1.45 8.02
CA ASP A 30 24.01 -2.06 8.78
C ASP A 30 23.59 -2.49 10.20
N GLN A 31 22.49 -1.90 10.71
CA GLN A 31 21.95 -2.19 12.04
C GLN A 31 20.77 -3.15 12.02
N ALA A 32 20.44 -3.73 10.86
CA ALA A 32 19.31 -4.66 10.76
C ALA A 32 19.57 -5.94 11.58
N ALA A 33 18.73 -6.19 12.57
CA ALA A 33 18.80 -7.42 13.35
C ALA A 33 18.37 -8.64 12.52
N GLN A 34 18.94 -9.83 12.81
CA GLN A 34 18.67 -11.05 12.03
C GLN A 34 17.18 -11.45 12.04
N GLU A 35 16.46 -11.19 13.12
CA GLU A 35 15.02 -11.43 13.25
C GLU A 35 14.17 -10.48 12.40
N HIS A 36 14.75 -9.38 11.93
CA HIS A 36 14.08 -8.42 11.05
C HIS A 36 14.27 -8.74 9.56
N PHE A 37 14.50 -10.02 9.22
CA PHE A 37 14.52 -10.43 7.82
C PHE A 37 13.18 -10.13 7.13
N ILE A 38 13.25 -9.69 5.87
CA ILE A 38 12.06 -9.27 5.13
C ILE A 38 11.27 -10.47 4.60
N SER A 39 11.98 -11.52 4.21
CA SER A 39 11.43 -12.78 3.70
C SER A 39 12.42 -13.92 4.00
N LEU A 40 11.91 -15.15 4.09
CA LEU A 40 12.75 -16.34 4.22
C LEU A 40 13.75 -16.51 3.07
N THR A 41 13.40 -16.00 1.88
CA THR A 41 14.28 -16.00 0.72
C THR A 41 15.22 -14.79 0.65
N MET A 42 15.05 -13.84 1.58
CA MET A 42 15.86 -12.64 1.70
C MET A 42 16.32 -12.43 3.16
N PRO A 43 17.14 -13.33 3.73
CA PRO A 43 17.68 -13.17 5.07
C PRO A 43 18.57 -11.92 5.18
N VAL A 44 18.77 -11.42 6.40
CA VAL A 44 19.63 -10.26 6.64
C VAL A 44 21.07 -10.57 6.24
N ARG A 45 21.65 -9.72 5.38
CA ARG A 45 23.04 -9.79 4.92
C ARG A 45 23.54 -8.41 4.45
N ALA A 46 24.86 -8.22 4.44
CA ALA A 46 25.49 -6.97 4.00
C ALA A 46 25.35 -6.72 2.49
N LYS A 47 25.39 -7.81 1.67
CA LYS A 47 25.23 -7.67 0.21
C LYS A 47 23.77 -7.49 -0.16
N GLY A 48 23.45 -6.45 -0.93
CA GLY A 48 22.11 -6.19 -1.43
C GLY A 48 21.50 -7.33 -2.26
N TYR A 49 20.20 -7.33 -2.35
CA TYR A 49 19.40 -8.21 -3.21
C TYR A 49 19.04 -7.44 -4.47
N VAL A 50 19.42 -7.99 -5.63
CA VAL A 50 19.19 -7.38 -6.94
C VAL A 50 18.31 -8.31 -7.75
N HIS A 51 17.19 -7.80 -8.26
CA HIS A 51 16.23 -8.56 -9.04
C HIS A 51 15.78 -7.76 -10.28
N PRO A 52 15.58 -8.41 -11.44
CA PRO A 52 15.07 -7.75 -12.64
C PRO A 52 13.59 -7.36 -12.53
N GLN A 53 12.88 -7.94 -11.57
CA GLN A 53 11.47 -7.66 -11.25
C GLN A 53 11.35 -7.37 -9.75
N MET A 54 10.28 -6.68 -9.35
CA MET A 54 10.00 -6.47 -7.94
C MET A 54 9.83 -7.83 -7.26
N HIS A 55 10.50 -8.01 -6.12
CA HIS A 55 10.39 -9.26 -5.37
C HIS A 55 8.97 -9.43 -4.82
N PRO A 56 8.38 -10.64 -4.84
CA PRO A 56 6.99 -10.89 -4.45
C PRO A 56 6.59 -10.33 -3.08
N ILE A 57 7.53 -10.27 -2.12
CA ILE A 57 7.27 -9.70 -0.79
C ILE A 57 6.89 -8.20 -0.83
N PHE A 58 7.33 -7.48 -1.85
CA PHE A 58 6.95 -6.09 -2.07
C PHE A 58 5.75 -6.00 -3.02
N GLU A 59 5.75 -6.82 -4.08
CA GLU A 59 4.70 -6.86 -5.09
C GLU A 59 3.32 -7.17 -4.49
N MET A 60 3.26 -8.03 -3.46
CA MET A 60 2.01 -8.36 -2.76
C MET A 60 1.31 -7.16 -2.11
N ASN A 61 2.00 -6.03 -1.94
CA ASN A 61 1.43 -4.80 -1.43
C ASN A 61 0.86 -3.88 -2.54
N LEU A 62 0.99 -4.29 -3.79
CA LEU A 62 0.41 -3.59 -4.92
C LEU A 62 -1.01 -4.08 -5.17
N PRO A 63 -1.93 -3.18 -5.55
CA PRO A 63 -3.26 -3.57 -5.96
C PRO A 63 -3.23 -4.25 -7.33
N GLU A 64 -4.24 -5.04 -7.60
CA GLU A 64 -4.45 -5.72 -8.87
C GLU A 64 -5.80 -5.33 -9.48
N GLY A 65 -6.01 -5.72 -10.73
CA GLY A 65 -7.31 -5.63 -11.41
C GLY A 65 -7.86 -4.21 -11.44
N TYR A 66 -9.12 -4.07 -11.02
CA TYR A 66 -9.88 -2.82 -11.11
C TYR A 66 -9.24 -1.68 -10.31
N LEU A 67 -8.79 -1.94 -9.07
CA LEU A 67 -8.21 -0.92 -8.21
C LEU A 67 -6.91 -0.36 -8.82
N LEU A 68 -6.06 -1.22 -9.38
CA LEU A 68 -4.86 -0.80 -10.07
C LEU A 68 -5.18 0.11 -11.28
N ALA A 69 -6.20 -0.25 -12.07
CA ALA A 69 -6.63 0.56 -13.21
C ALA A 69 -7.11 1.96 -12.79
N VAL A 70 -7.89 2.04 -11.70
CA VAL A 70 -8.34 3.31 -11.13
C VAL A 70 -7.18 4.16 -10.66
N ILE A 71 -6.25 3.58 -9.88
CA ILE A 71 -5.08 4.30 -9.38
C ILE A 71 -4.23 4.82 -10.54
N LYS A 72 -3.94 3.99 -11.54
CA LYS A 72 -3.18 4.42 -12.73
C LYS A 72 -3.87 5.55 -13.47
N LYS A 73 -5.18 5.48 -13.64
CA LYS A 73 -5.96 6.53 -14.32
C LYS A 73 -5.89 7.88 -13.60
N HIS A 74 -6.06 7.89 -12.29
CA HIS A 74 -6.17 9.14 -11.52
C HIS A 74 -4.81 9.72 -11.10
N PHE A 75 -3.80 8.87 -10.88
CA PHE A 75 -2.52 9.28 -10.29
C PHE A 75 -1.32 9.22 -11.24
N SER A 76 -1.50 8.81 -12.50
CA SER A 76 -0.41 8.73 -13.50
C SER A 76 0.34 10.05 -13.75
N LYS A 77 -0.28 11.18 -13.43
CA LYS A 77 0.35 12.49 -13.56
C LYS A 77 1.18 12.89 -12.34
N LEU A 78 1.00 12.22 -11.20
CA LEU A 78 1.64 12.57 -9.93
C LEU A 78 2.87 11.72 -9.63
N VAL A 79 2.84 10.47 -10.05
CA VAL A 79 3.92 9.51 -9.78
C VAL A 79 4.19 8.64 -11.00
N PRO A 80 5.42 8.11 -11.16
CA PRO A 80 5.68 7.07 -12.14
C PRO A 80 4.70 5.90 -11.93
N THR A 81 4.13 5.39 -13.02
CA THR A 81 3.17 4.27 -12.97
C THR A 81 3.84 2.90 -12.98
N ASP A 82 5.14 2.86 -12.74
CA ASP A 82 5.85 1.61 -12.50
C ASP A 82 5.61 1.10 -11.07
N ASP A 83 5.98 -0.15 -10.81
CA ASP A 83 5.67 -0.82 -9.55
C ASP A 83 6.24 -0.09 -8.32
N LEU A 84 7.46 0.48 -8.42
CA LEU A 84 8.03 1.22 -7.30
C LEU A 84 7.31 2.56 -7.07
N GLY A 85 6.93 3.26 -8.14
CA GLY A 85 6.14 4.49 -8.03
C GLY A 85 4.76 4.23 -7.41
N LEU A 86 4.10 3.13 -7.83
CA LEU A 86 2.84 2.71 -7.22
C LEU A 86 3.01 2.32 -5.74
N LEU A 87 4.08 1.60 -5.41
CA LEU A 87 4.37 1.23 -4.03
C LEU A 87 4.64 2.48 -3.17
N HIS A 88 5.36 3.47 -3.70
CA HIS A 88 5.54 4.77 -3.04
C HIS A 88 4.20 5.43 -2.72
N LEU A 89 3.29 5.45 -3.70
CA LEU A 89 1.98 6.07 -3.53
C LEU A 89 1.15 5.39 -2.44
N LEU A 90 1.24 4.07 -2.35
CA LEU A 90 0.44 3.25 -1.43
C LEU A 90 1.13 2.96 -0.09
N ALA A 91 2.42 3.25 0.01
CA ALA A 91 3.25 2.96 1.17
C ALA A 91 2.63 3.31 2.53
N PRO A 92 1.98 4.50 2.70
CA PRO A 92 1.36 4.87 3.97
C PRO A 92 0.13 4.01 4.34
N ALA A 93 -0.45 3.31 3.38
CA ALA A 93 -1.62 2.46 3.59
C ALA A 93 -1.28 0.98 3.76
N VAL A 94 -0.02 0.61 3.63
CA VAL A 94 0.42 -0.78 3.81
C VAL A 94 0.45 -1.12 5.28
N GLU A 95 -0.34 -2.12 5.66
CA GLU A 95 -0.38 -2.65 7.02
C GLU A 95 0.23 -4.06 7.07
N GLY A 96 0.89 -4.39 8.15
CA GLY A 96 1.44 -5.72 8.37
C GLY A 96 2.86 -5.70 8.93
N ARG A 97 3.58 -6.82 8.74
CA ARG A 97 4.94 -6.95 9.25
C ARG A 97 5.94 -6.12 8.46
N VAL A 98 5.75 -6.05 7.14
CA VAL A 98 6.55 -5.22 6.22
C VAL A 98 5.76 -3.95 5.96
N CYS A 99 6.28 -2.83 6.39
CA CYS A 99 5.70 -1.51 6.15
C CYS A 99 6.74 -0.56 5.56
N TYR A 100 6.30 0.61 5.17
CA TYR A 100 7.17 1.60 4.55
C TYR A 100 7.05 2.93 5.27
N ARG A 101 8.20 3.64 5.45
CA ARG A 101 8.20 5.00 5.96
C ARG A 101 8.01 5.99 4.83
N GLN A 102 6.97 6.77 4.94
CA GLN A 102 6.73 7.92 4.08
C GLN A 102 5.88 8.94 4.83
N ASP A 103 5.87 10.19 4.35
CA ASP A 103 5.00 11.23 4.91
C ASP A 103 3.53 10.82 4.78
N ALA A 104 2.75 11.11 5.81
CA ALA A 104 1.37 10.69 5.91
C ALA A 104 0.53 11.22 4.73
N ILE A 105 -0.34 10.37 4.19
CA ILE A 105 -1.40 10.80 3.27
C ILE A 105 -2.32 11.77 4.03
N VAL A 106 -2.80 12.79 3.31
CA VAL A 106 -3.83 13.71 3.82
C VAL A 106 -4.99 12.94 4.42
N ASP A 107 -5.32 13.25 5.64
CA ASP A 107 -6.36 12.55 6.37
C ASP A 107 -7.73 12.84 5.74
N GLN A 108 -8.37 11.79 5.23
CA GLN A 108 -9.74 11.87 4.70
C GLN A 108 -10.72 11.62 5.85
N PRO A 109 -11.76 12.43 5.99
CA PRO A 109 -12.75 12.20 7.05
C PRO A 109 -13.37 10.81 6.91
N PRO A 110 -13.66 10.12 8.02
CA PRO A 110 -14.29 8.81 7.98
C PRO A 110 -15.68 8.88 7.33
N LEU A 111 -16.08 7.78 6.71
CA LEU A 111 -17.44 7.64 6.17
C LEU A 111 -18.39 7.21 7.27
N ALA A 112 -19.62 7.73 7.27
CA ALA A 112 -20.65 7.21 8.16
C ALA A 112 -21.09 5.81 7.75
N LEU A 113 -21.15 4.88 8.70
CA LEU A 113 -21.56 3.48 8.45
C LEU A 113 -22.93 3.39 7.76
N ASP A 114 -23.83 4.29 8.11
CA ASP A 114 -25.18 4.38 7.55
C ASP A 114 -25.19 4.56 6.02
N VAL A 115 -24.19 5.25 5.47
CA VAL A 115 -24.05 5.43 4.00
C VAL A 115 -23.79 4.11 3.28
N LEU A 116 -23.10 3.17 3.93
CA LEU A 116 -22.88 1.82 3.36
C LEU A 116 -24.11 0.94 3.52
N LEU A 117 -24.81 1.05 4.62
CA LEU A 117 -26.00 0.23 4.91
C LEU A 117 -27.23 0.65 4.08
N HIS A 118 -27.29 1.93 3.73
CA HIS A 118 -28.39 2.52 2.98
C HIS A 118 -27.86 3.36 1.81
N PRO A 119 -27.27 2.70 0.77
CA PRO A 119 -26.70 3.42 -0.37
C PRO A 119 -27.80 4.22 -1.11
N GLN A 120 -27.52 5.49 -1.36
CA GLN A 120 -28.43 6.37 -2.10
C GLN A 120 -28.17 6.32 -3.62
N SER A 121 -27.12 5.62 -4.06
CA SER A 121 -26.66 5.57 -5.45
C SER A 121 -25.98 4.23 -5.74
N ASP A 122 -26.22 3.70 -6.92
CA ASP A 122 -25.49 2.53 -7.46
C ASP A 122 -24.01 2.86 -7.73
N ALA A 123 -23.65 4.14 -7.75
CA ALA A 123 -22.27 4.60 -7.92
C ALA A 123 -21.46 4.60 -6.60
N LEU A 124 -22.07 4.27 -5.47
CA LEU A 124 -21.40 4.35 -4.15
C LEU A 124 -20.03 3.66 -4.13
N PHE A 125 -19.92 2.47 -4.74
CA PHE A 125 -18.64 1.77 -4.75
C PHE A 125 -17.57 2.54 -5.53
N SER A 126 -17.91 3.14 -6.66
CA SER A 126 -16.98 3.97 -7.46
C SER A 126 -16.52 5.20 -6.67
N GLU A 127 -17.43 5.85 -5.94
CA GLU A 127 -17.11 6.97 -5.06
C GLU A 127 -16.18 6.56 -3.92
N LEU A 128 -16.40 5.38 -3.33
CA LEU A 128 -15.53 4.82 -2.30
C LEU A 128 -14.13 4.52 -2.85
N VAL A 129 -14.05 3.96 -4.05
CA VAL A 129 -12.76 3.69 -4.71
C VAL A 129 -12.01 4.99 -4.95
N GLU A 130 -12.64 6.02 -5.49
CA GLU A 130 -12.00 7.32 -5.71
C GLU A 130 -11.51 7.94 -4.40
N ARG A 131 -12.30 7.85 -3.35
CA ARG A 131 -12.00 8.43 -2.04
C ARG A 131 -10.91 7.68 -1.28
N PHE A 132 -10.92 6.36 -1.30
CA PHE A 132 -10.06 5.51 -0.48
C PHE A 132 -9.01 4.72 -1.26
N ALA A 133 -8.87 4.94 -2.57
CA ALA A 133 -7.93 4.18 -3.41
C ALA A 133 -6.50 4.23 -2.86
N LEU A 134 -6.03 5.39 -2.45
CA LEU A 134 -4.68 5.57 -1.90
C LEU A 134 -4.46 4.97 -0.51
N ARG A 135 -5.55 4.59 0.17
CA ARG A 135 -5.52 3.91 1.47
C ARG A 135 -5.76 2.41 1.37
N SER A 136 -5.90 1.91 0.14
CA SER A 136 -6.34 0.55 -0.12
C SER A 136 -5.20 -0.30 -0.70
N ALA A 137 -4.11 -0.43 0.04
CA ALA A 137 -3.03 -1.37 -0.30
C ALA A 137 -3.47 -2.83 -0.07
N VAL A 138 -4.61 -3.20 -0.69
CA VAL A 138 -5.24 -4.52 -0.54
C VAL A 138 -5.11 -5.28 -1.85
N SER A 139 -4.33 -6.34 -1.84
CA SER A 139 -4.14 -7.22 -3.00
C SER A 139 -5.39 -8.03 -3.37
N GLY A 140 -5.49 -8.41 -4.61
CA GLY A 140 -6.49 -9.32 -5.18
C GLY A 140 -7.34 -8.72 -6.30
N VAL A 141 -7.78 -9.58 -7.21
CA VAL A 141 -8.48 -9.23 -8.45
C VAL A 141 -9.89 -8.67 -8.20
N GLN A 142 -10.58 -9.16 -7.16
CA GLN A 142 -11.94 -8.69 -6.84
C GLN A 142 -11.90 -7.22 -6.42
N PRO A 143 -12.77 -6.36 -6.98
CA PRO A 143 -12.86 -4.95 -6.58
C PRO A 143 -13.12 -4.81 -5.08
N LYS A 144 -12.22 -4.12 -4.37
CA LYS A 144 -12.34 -3.86 -2.95
C LYS A 144 -11.60 -2.59 -2.56
N VAL A 145 -12.06 -1.94 -1.50
CA VAL A 145 -11.40 -0.77 -0.91
C VAL A 145 -11.35 -0.92 0.60
N LEU A 146 -10.31 -0.36 1.22
CA LEU A 146 -10.22 -0.21 2.66
C LEU A 146 -10.84 1.14 3.04
N ALA A 147 -11.99 1.12 3.68
CA ALA A 147 -12.72 2.32 4.10
C ALA A 147 -12.65 2.48 5.62
N GLN A 148 -12.38 3.69 6.06
CA GLN A 148 -12.50 4.07 7.45
C GLN A 148 -13.93 4.54 7.71
N LEU A 149 -14.64 3.84 8.59
CA LEU A 149 -16.04 4.08 8.91
C LEU A 149 -16.20 4.54 10.34
N GLN A 150 -17.13 5.45 10.56
CA GLN A 150 -17.56 5.88 11.87
C GLN A 150 -19.02 5.51 12.11
N ASP A 151 -19.27 4.74 13.15
CA ASP A 151 -20.62 4.53 13.66
C ASP A 151 -21.04 5.75 14.50
N LYS A 152 -22.06 6.45 14.04
CA LYS A 152 -22.59 7.65 14.73
C LYS A 152 -23.22 7.34 16.09
N ALA A 153 -23.76 6.14 16.26
CA ALA A 153 -24.42 5.75 17.50
C ALA A 153 -23.43 5.43 18.63
N THR A 154 -22.32 4.77 18.29
CA THR A 154 -21.30 4.34 19.25
C THR A 154 -20.04 5.19 19.22
N LEU A 155 -19.91 6.10 18.25
CA LEU A 155 -18.72 6.89 17.96
C LEU A 155 -17.46 6.04 17.72
N LYS A 156 -17.62 4.76 17.43
CA LYS A 156 -16.50 3.86 17.11
C LYS A 156 -16.00 4.13 15.71
N LEU A 157 -14.68 4.24 15.61
CA LEU A 157 -13.97 4.31 14.34
C LEU A 157 -13.43 2.90 14.02
N GLY A 158 -13.65 2.41 12.81
CA GLY A 158 -13.19 1.10 12.38
C GLY A 158 -12.70 1.11 10.93
N HIS A 159 -11.79 0.18 10.59
CA HIS A 159 -11.36 -0.08 9.24
C HIS A 159 -12.15 -1.27 8.68
N TYR A 160 -12.69 -1.13 7.48
CA TYR A 160 -13.52 -2.14 6.84
C TYR A 160 -13.06 -2.35 5.40
N ILE A 161 -13.08 -3.60 4.97
CA ILE A 161 -12.90 -3.95 3.56
C ILE A 161 -14.27 -3.97 2.89
N VAL A 162 -14.50 -3.05 1.97
CA VAL A 162 -15.72 -3.00 1.16
C VAL A 162 -15.43 -3.65 -0.19
N LYS A 163 -16.22 -4.67 -0.54
CA LYS A 163 -16.11 -5.40 -1.79
C LYS A 163 -17.34 -5.16 -2.65
N ALA A 164 -17.15 -5.05 -3.98
CA ALA A 164 -18.21 -5.12 -4.95
C ALA A 164 -18.45 -6.59 -5.37
N TRP A 165 -19.68 -6.91 -5.67
CA TRP A 165 -20.12 -8.20 -6.20
C TRP A 165 -20.35 -8.09 -7.71
#